data_99c4100ce76c990cb10132d1e8e1117d
#
_entry.id   99c4100ce76c990cb10132d1e8e1117d
#
_cell.length_a   1.000
_cell.length_b   1.000
_cell.length_c   1.000
_cell.angle_alpha   90.00
_cell.angle_beta   90.00
_cell.angle_gamma   90.00
#
_symmetry.space_group_name_H-M   'P 1'
#
loop_
_entity.id
_entity.type
_entity.pdbx_description
1 polymer ?
#
loop_
_entity_poly.entity_id
_entity_poly.type
_entity_poly.pdbx_seq_one_letter_code
_entity_poly.pdbx_strand_id
1 'polypeptide(L)'
;GAQSLIVDQIARRGTDQIAILAGASESDGPPAQALGIVITTLTPDDTEALLDKNNVSHIEKIMGVIAGNAVLEWRGFQRNVNFSGTHASYKDIEKVTPASGRFFTEEENKLRSNVMVLGSQIAKDIFGNQDPVGQFIKLKRLQFKVIGVLEPKAGSVFEGYDTSVIIPLSVAQKKLLGVKHISFMRAQISDEKYLRQTI
;
A
#
# COMPACT_ATOMS: atom_id res chain seq x y z
N GLY A 1 21.56 -2.35 18.68
CA GLY A 1 20.58 -1.33 18.57
C GLY A 1 20.11 -1.13 17.14
N ALA A 2 18.86 -0.95 16.96
CA ALA A 2 18.12 -0.92 15.67
C ALA A 2 18.45 0.30 14.77
N GLN A 3 19.63 0.86 14.81
CA GLN A 3 19.98 2.09 14.08
C GLN A 3 20.78 1.88 12.79
N SER A 4 21.06 0.67 12.38
CA SER A 4 21.80 0.42 11.13
C SER A 4 20.95 -0.17 10.02
N LEU A 5 19.65 -0.01 10.12
CA LEU A 5 18.71 -0.46 9.13
C LEU A 5 18.25 0.75 8.34
N ILE A 6 18.25 0.68 7.08
CA ILE A 6 17.42 1.56 6.28
C ILE A 6 18.15 2.64 5.50
N VAL A 7 19.17 2.43 4.82
CA VAL A 7 19.35 3.25 3.61
C VAL A 7 20.01 2.41 2.55
N ASP A 8 19.22 1.61 1.89
CA ASP A 8 19.69 1.13 0.61
C ASP A 8 18.53 1.04 -0.37
N GLN A 9 18.60 1.92 -1.29
CA GLN A 9 17.83 2.10 -2.52
C GLN A 9 16.62 3.02 -2.45
N ILE A 10 16.93 4.28 -2.62
CA ILE A 10 15.97 5.30 -2.98
C ILE A 10 15.77 5.26 -4.48
N ALA A 11 14.70 4.59 -4.91
CA ALA A 11 14.22 4.72 -6.27
C ALA A 11 13.45 6.03 -6.40
N ARG A 12 14.06 7.05 -7.03
CA ARG A 12 13.40 8.33 -7.28
C ARG A 12 12.29 8.16 -8.30
N ARG A 13 11.07 8.46 -7.88
CA ARG A 13 9.89 8.57 -8.75
C ARG A 13 9.08 9.78 -8.36
N GLY A 14 9.24 10.84 -9.12
CA GLY A 14 8.73 12.16 -8.76
C GLY A 14 9.72 12.89 -7.86
N THR A 15 9.64 14.18 -7.87
CA THR A 15 10.60 15.08 -7.22
C THR A 15 10.43 15.15 -5.69
N ASP A 16 9.32 14.59 -5.16
CA ASP A 16 8.88 14.73 -3.77
C ASP A 16 8.67 13.40 -3.01
N GLN A 17 9.04 12.26 -3.58
CA GLN A 17 8.80 10.94 -2.98
C GLN A 17 10.06 10.10 -2.82
N ILE A 18 10.16 9.39 -1.69
CA ILE A 18 11.21 8.41 -1.38
C ILE A 18 10.56 7.05 -1.16
N ALA A 19 11.11 6.01 -1.79
CA ALA A 19 10.77 4.62 -1.48
C ALA A 19 11.81 4.04 -0.53
N ILE A 20 11.35 3.40 0.54
CA ILE A 20 12.16 2.73 1.56
C ILE A 20 11.87 1.24 1.47
N LEU A 21 12.87 0.46 1.12
CA LEU A 21 12.79 -0.98 0.97
C LEU A 21 13.42 -1.68 2.16
N ALA A 22 12.89 -2.83 2.55
CA ALA A 22 13.51 -3.68 3.56
C ALA A 22 14.78 -4.32 3.00
N GLY A 23 15.83 -4.31 3.80
CA GLY A 23 17.11 -4.97 3.48
C GLY A 23 18.19 -4.01 2.99
N ALA A 24 19.39 -4.14 3.59
CA ALA A 24 20.59 -3.50 3.10
C ALA A 24 21.09 -4.28 1.88
N SER A 25 21.41 -3.57 0.77
CA SER A 25 22.31 -4.08 -0.25
C SER A 25 23.70 -3.48 -0.02
N GLU A 26 24.76 -4.19 -0.37
CA GLU A 26 26.07 -3.54 -0.58
C GLU A 26 25.90 -2.45 -1.66
N SER A 27 26.63 -1.36 -1.53
CA SER A 27 26.43 -0.06 -2.21
C SER A 27 26.18 -0.10 -3.72
N ASP A 28 26.42 -1.20 -4.41
CA ASP A 28 26.26 -1.38 -5.85
C ASP A 28 25.48 -2.64 -6.26
N GLY A 29 24.89 -3.38 -5.31
CA GLY A 29 24.16 -4.61 -5.57
C GLY A 29 22.65 -4.41 -5.80
N PRO A 30 21.97 -5.35 -6.49
CA PRO A 30 20.52 -5.32 -6.61
C PRO A 30 19.88 -5.49 -5.22
N PRO A 31 18.70 -4.89 -4.96
CA PRO A 31 18.02 -5.04 -3.68
C PRO A 31 17.75 -6.53 -3.39
N ALA A 32 17.83 -6.90 -2.12
CA ALA A 32 17.61 -8.28 -1.69
C ALA A 32 16.28 -8.87 -2.19
N GLN A 33 15.25 -8.03 -2.34
CA GLN A 33 13.96 -8.41 -2.93
C GLN A 33 14.06 -8.80 -4.41
N ALA A 34 14.99 -8.21 -5.16
CA ALA A 34 15.24 -8.58 -6.57
C ALA A 34 15.87 -9.97 -6.68
N LEU A 35 16.48 -10.46 -5.60
CA LEU A 35 17.04 -11.81 -5.48
C LEU A 35 16.03 -12.83 -4.91
N GLY A 36 14.75 -12.44 -4.76
CA GLY A 36 13.71 -13.30 -4.20
C GLY A 36 13.81 -13.49 -2.67
N ILE A 37 14.64 -12.72 -1.98
CA ILE A 37 14.78 -12.78 -0.52
C ILE A 37 13.67 -11.93 0.12
N VAL A 38 12.80 -12.57 0.90
CA VAL A 38 11.78 -11.86 1.69
C VAL A 38 12.41 -11.36 2.98
N ILE A 39 12.50 -10.03 3.11
CA ILE A 39 13.00 -9.38 4.31
C ILE A 39 11.83 -8.85 5.11
N THR A 40 11.77 -9.19 6.39
CA THR A 40 10.62 -8.94 7.28
C THR A 40 10.95 -7.95 8.40
N THR A 41 11.93 -7.09 8.20
CA THR A 41 12.43 -6.17 9.23
C THR A 41 11.62 -4.88 9.34
N LEU A 42 11.02 -4.41 8.24
CA LEU A 42 10.17 -3.22 8.27
C LEU A 42 8.82 -3.51 8.92
N THR A 43 8.41 -2.66 9.83
CA THR A 43 7.15 -2.78 10.59
C THR A 43 6.34 -1.48 10.53
N PRO A 44 5.04 -1.49 10.90
CA PRO A 44 4.26 -0.26 11.02
C PRO A 44 4.85 0.74 12.02
N ASP A 45 5.51 0.27 13.09
CA ASP A 45 6.15 1.14 14.09
C ASP A 45 7.26 1.99 13.47
N ASP A 46 7.95 1.47 12.45
CA ASP A 46 8.96 2.24 11.70
C ASP A 46 8.32 3.38 10.90
N THR A 47 7.07 3.22 10.42
CA THR A 47 6.34 4.31 9.77
C THR A 47 6.01 5.44 10.75
N GLU A 48 5.62 5.10 11.97
CA GLU A 48 5.34 6.08 13.03
C GLU A 48 6.62 6.78 13.47
N ALA A 49 7.72 6.04 13.62
CA ALA A 49 9.02 6.61 13.99
C ALA A 49 9.54 7.59 12.92
N LEU A 50 9.30 7.32 11.63
CA LEU A 50 9.70 8.24 10.55
C LEU A 50 8.79 9.46 10.41
N LEU A 51 7.54 9.39 10.88
CA LEU A 51 6.64 10.56 10.95
C LEU A 51 6.95 11.48 12.12
N ASP A 52 7.67 11.02 13.14
CA ASP A 52 8.08 11.87 14.24
C ASP A 52 9.09 12.91 13.74
N LYS A 53 8.71 14.18 13.81
CA LYS A 53 9.52 15.31 13.35
C LYS A 53 10.84 15.48 14.12
N ASN A 54 10.97 14.87 15.28
CA ASN A 54 12.22 14.81 16.02
C ASN A 54 13.24 13.86 15.37
N ASN A 55 12.76 12.85 14.64
CA ASN A 55 13.60 11.90 13.93
C ASN A 55 13.89 12.36 12.50
N VAL A 56 12.83 12.78 11.76
CA VAL A 56 12.97 13.25 10.37
C VAL A 56 12.05 14.43 10.11
N SER A 57 12.62 15.62 10.05
CA SER A 57 11.86 16.89 10.02
C SER A 57 11.10 17.17 8.72
N HIS A 58 11.44 16.48 7.63
CA HIS A 58 10.96 16.82 6.28
C HIS A 58 9.98 15.81 5.67
N ILE A 59 9.62 14.76 6.39
CA ILE A 59 8.58 13.82 5.95
C ILE A 59 7.22 14.41 6.31
N GLU A 60 6.37 14.60 5.31
CA GLU A 60 4.99 15.08 5.48
C GLU A 60 4.01 13.92 5.65
N LYS A 61 4.17 12.90 4.81
CA LYS A 61 3.32 11.71 4.80
C LYS A 61 4.16 10.47 4.56
N ILE A 62 3.75 9.37 5.15
CA ILE A 62 4.35 8.07 4.91
C ILE A 62 3.27 7.01 4.79
N MET A 63 3.52 6.00 3.98
CA MET A 63 2.71 4.79 3.92
C MET A 63 3.58 3.55 3.97
N GLY A 64 3.13 2.55 4.72
CA GLY A 64 3.62 1.19 4.60
C GLY A 64 2.72 0.40 3.67
N VAL A 65 3.28 -0.52 2.92
CA VAL A 65 2.55 -1.40 2.01
C VAL A 65 2.95 -2.85 2.24
N ILE A 66 1.95 -3.71 2.31
CA ILE A 66 2.12 -5.15 2.18
C ILE A 66 1.28 -5.65 1.02
N ALA A 67 1.87 -6.47 0.17
CA ALA A 67 1.19 -7.05 -0.98
C ALA A 67 0.94 -8.56 -0.78
N GLY A 68 -0.10 -9.06 -1.39
CA GLY A 68 -0.42 -10.48 -1.41
C GLY A 68 -1.37 -10.83 -2.55
N ASN A 69 -1.65 -12.13 -2.67
CA ASN A 69 -2.62 -12.66 -3.61
C ASN A 69 -3.70 -13.41 -2.85
N ALA A 70 -4.93 -13.30 -3.29
CA ALA A 70 -6.04 -14.04 -2.73
C ALA A 70 -7.17 -14.21 -3.73
N VAL A 71 -8.01 -15.21 -3.50
CA VAL A 71 -9.24 -15.39 -4.28
C VAL A 71 -10.28 -14.39 -3.82
N LEU A 72 -10.78 -13.62 -4.79
CA LEU A 72 -11.90 -12.71 -4.66
C LEU A 72 -13.16 -13.45 -5.14
N GLU A 73 -14.25 -13.36 -4.36
CA GLU A 73 -15.50 -14.09 -4.64
C GLU A 73 -16.72 -13.16 -4.50
N TRP A 74 -17.58 -13.18 -5.51
CA TRP A 74 -18.86 -12.46 -5.48
C TRP A 74 -19.88 -13.16 -6.36
N ARG A 75 -21.00 -13.61 -5.78
CA ARG A 75 -22.15 -14.21 -6.51
C ARG A 75 -21.76 -15.21 -7.60
N GLY A 76 -20.86 -16.16 -7.29
CA GLY A 76 -20.36 -17.15 -8.23
C GLY A 76 -19.18 -16.72 -9.09
N PHE A 77 -18.83 -15.46 -9.10
CA PHE A 77 -17.56 -15.00 -9.69
C PHE A 77 -16.42 -15.32 -8.73
N GLN A 78 -15.36 -15.90 -9.27
CA GLN A 78 -14.12 -16.18 -8.52
C GLN A 78 -12.91 -15.80 -9.36
N ARG A 79 -11.99 -15.06 -8.77
CA ARG A 79 -10.74 -14.67 -9.44
C ARG A 79 -9.63 -14.52 -8.42
N ASN A 80 -8.44 -14.99 -8.77
CA ASN A 80 -7.24 -14.66 -8.02
C ASN A 80 -6.82 -13.23 -8.36
N VAL A 81 -6.68 -12.39 -7.34
CA VAL A 81 -6.34 -10.98 -7.48
C VAL A 81 -5.15 -10.62 -6.60
N ASN A 82 -4.40 -9.63 -7.03
CA ASN A 82 -3.43 -8.97 -6.18
C ASN A 82 -4.16 -8.04 -5.21
N PHE A 83 -3.75 -8.01 -3.96
CA PHE A 83 -4.22 -7.01 -3.01
C PHE A 83 -3.04 -6.28 -2.36
N SER A 84 -3.28 -5.04 -2.00
CA SER A 84 -2.36 -4.21 -1.23
C SER A 84 -3.00 -3.77 0.08
N GLY A 85 -2.37 -4.11 1.20
CA GLY A 85 -2.68 -3.55 2.49
C GLY A 85 -1.85 -2.30 2.74
N THR A 86 -2.48 -1.16 3.04
CA THR A 86 -1.78 0.12 3.17
C THR A 86 -2.45 1.09 4.15
N HIS A 87 -1.79 2.21 4.44
CA HIS A 87 -2.34 3.33 5.22
C HIS A 87 -3.26 4.22 4.37
N ALA A 88 -4.09 5.03 5.03
CA ALA A 88 -4.98 5.98 4.34
C ALA A 88 -4.22 7.05 3.54
N SER A 89 -2.98 7.37 3.92
CA SER A 89 -2.07 8.27 3.21
C SER A 89 -1.70 7.81 1.80
N TYR A 90 -1.92 6.53 1.47
CA TYR A 90 -1.75 5.99 0.12
C TYR A 90 -2.46 6.84 -0.94
N LYS A 91 -3.69 7.26 -0.64
CA LYS A 91 -4.49 8.08 -1.55
C LYS A 91 -3.74 9.34 -1.99
N ASP A 92 -3.09 10.01 -1.05
CA ASP A 92 -2.40 11.27 -1.30
C ASP A 92 -1.03 11.05 -1.94
N ILE A 93 -0.26 10.09 -1.43
CA ILE A 93 1.09 9.78 -1.92
C ILE A 93 1.05 9.26 -3.36
N GLU A 94 0.14 8.34 -3.65
CA GLU A 94 -0.04 7.79 -5.01
C GLU A 94 -0.90 8.68 -5.91
N LYS A 95 -1.46 9.77 -5.37
CA LYS A 95 -2.32 10.72 -6.10
C LYS A 95 -3.48 9.99 -6.81
N VAL A 96 -4.16 9.10 -6.07
CA VAL A 96 -5.28 8.31 -6.58
C VAL A 96 -6.61 8.92 -6.16
N THR A 97 -7.55 8.96 -7.10
CA THR A 97 -8.88 9.55 -6.90
C THR A 97 -9.95 8.46 -6.98
N PRO A 98 -10.89 8.37 -6.05
CA PRO A 98 -12.07 7.54 -6.23
C PRO A 98 -12.96 8.07 -7.36
N ALA A 99 -13.30 7.22 -8.33
CA ALA A 99 -14.30 7.50 -9.35
C ALA A 99 -15.73 7.42 -8.76
N SER A 100 -15.90 6.53 -7.76
CA SER A 100 -17.14 6.43 -6.97
C SER A 100 -16.83 6.06 -5.54
N GLY A 101 -17.71 6.46 -4.61
CA GLY A 101 -17.52 6.21 -3.19
C GLY A 101 -16.35 7.01 -2.59
N ARG A 102 -15.57 6.38 -1.74
CA ARG A 102 -14.46 7.02 -1.01
C ARG A 102 -13.30 6.05 -0.76
N PHE A 103 -12.16 6.59 -0.37
CA PHE A 103 -11.05 5.83 0.21
C PHE A 103 -11.31 5.60 1.70
N PHE A 104 -10.63 4.61 2.30
CA PHE A 104 -10.72 4.37 3.76
C PHE A 104 -9.92 5.42 4.55
N THR A 105 -10.28 5.56 5.80
CA THR A 105 -9.64 6.47 6.76
C THR A 105 -8.59 5.74 7.61
N GLU A 106 -7.70 6.50 8.25
CA GLU A 106 -6.73 5.91 9.17
C GLU A 106 -7.41 5.33 10.43
N GLU A 107 -8.55 5.87 10.82
CA GLU A 107 -9.37 5.31 11.89
C GLU A 107 -9.91 3.91 11.51
N GLU A 108 -10.39 3.74 10.27
CA GLU A 108 -10.83 2.43 9.77
C GLU A 108 -9.66 1.43 9.71
N ASN A 109 -8.44 1.89 9.41
CA ASN A 109 -7.24 1.08 9.51
C ASN A 109 -6.98 0.65 10.97
N LYS A 110 -6.96 1.59 11.92
CA LYS A 110 -6.75 1.31 13.35
C LYS A 110 -7.81 0.36 13.93
N LEU A 111 -9.07 0.55 13.56
CA LEU A 111 -10.18 -0.30 13.97
C LEU A 111 -10.24 -1.65 13.23
N ARG A 112 -9.34 -1.89 12.29
CA ARG A 112 -9.32 -3.11 11.46
C ARG A 112 -10.66 -3.36 10.76
N SER A 113 -11.23 -2.30 10.18
CA SER A 113 -12.49 -2.36 9.46
C SER A 113 -12.33 -3.14 8.17
N ASN A 114 -13.23 -4.09 7.90
CA ASN A 114 -13.21 -4.88 6.68
C ASN A 114 -13.83 -4.07 5.52
N VAL A 115 -13.11 -3.05 5.09
CA VAL A 115 -13.47 -2.19 3.95
C VAL A 115 -12.47 -2.38 2.81
N MET A 116 -12.93 -2.14 1.60
CA MET A 116 -12.16 -2.42 0.38
C MET A 116 -12.40 -1.34 -0.66
N VAL A 117 -11.33 -0.94 -1.33
CA VAL A 117 -11.36 -0.08 -2.51
C VAL A 117 -10.90 -0.90 -3.72
N LEU A 118 -11.64 -0.85 -4.80
CA LEU A 118 -11.37 -1.63 -6.01
C LEU A 118 -10.66 -0.77 -7.06
N GLY A 119 -9.73 -1.35 -7.79
CA GLY A 119 -9.24 -0.79 -9.04
C GLY A 119 -10.34 -0.79 -10.10
N SER A 120 -10.24 0.10 -11.07
CA SER A 120 -11.29 0.33 -12.08
C SER A 120 -11.63 -0.91 -12.90
N GLN A 121 -10.63 -1.65 -13.33
CA GLN A 121 -10.83 -2.83 -14.19
C GLN A 121 -11.43 -4.00 -13.39
N ILE A 122 -10.94 -4.26 -12.17
CA ILE A 122 -11.50 -5.36 -11.36
C ILE A 122 -12.94 -5.08 -10.96
N ALA A 123 -13.31 -3.81 -10.72
CA ALA A 123 -14.69 -3.43 -10.46
C ALA A 123 -15.60 -3.74 -11.67
N LYS A 124 -15.16 -3.41 -12.90
CA LYS A 124 -15.89 -3.74 -14.14
C LYS A 124 -16.01 -5.22 -14.35
N ASP A 125 -14.93 -5.98 -14.13
CA ASP A 125 -14.91 -7.43 -14.34
C ASP A 125 -15.89 -8.16 -13.42
N ILE A 126 -16.05 -7.69 -12.17
CA ILE A 126 -16.93 -8.31 -11.18
C ILE A 126 -18.38 -7.85 -11.32
N PHE A 127 -18.59 -6.54 -11.41
CA PHE A 127 -19.91 -5.92 -11.26
C PHE A 127 -20.56 -5.51 -12.59
N GLY A 128 -19.76 -5.44 -13.68
CA GLY A 128 -20.24 -4.94 -14.96
C GLY A 128 -20.77 -3.53 -14.83
N ASN A 129 -22.08 -3.36 -15.05
CA ASN A 129 -22.77 -2.07 -14.94
C ASN A 129 -23.42 -1.83 -13.56
N GLN A 130 -23.29 -2.77 -12.61
CA GLN A 130 -23.86 -2.60 -11.27
C GLN A 130 -22.93 -1.73 -10.43
N ASP A 131 -23.53 -0.92 -9.52
CA ASP A 131 -22.75 -0.13 -8.58
C ASP A 131 -22.05 -1.03 -7.57
N PRO A 132 -20.70 -1.03 -7.51
CA PRO A 132 -19.94 -1.81 -6.54
C PRO A 132 -20.02 -1.27 -5.11
N VAL A 133 -20.24 0.05 -4.95
CA VAL A 133 -20.18 0.72 -3.65
C VAL A 133 -21.33 0.24 -2.77
N GLY A 134 -20.98 -0.18 -1.55
CA GLY A 134 -21.93 -0.76 -0.60
C GLY A 134 -22.13 -2.28 -0.72
N GLN A 135 -21.64 -2.91 -1.79
CA GLN A 135 -21.71 -4.36 -1.95
C GLN A 135 -20.72 -5.07 -1.02
N PHE A 136 -21.07 -6.31 -0.65
CA PHE A 136 -20.18 -7.17 0.13
C PHE A 136 -19.55 -8.23 -0.77
N ILE A 137 -18.25 -8.38 -0.67
CA ILE A 137 -17.41 -9.26 -1.46
C ILE A 137 -16.45 -10.02 -0.55
N LYS A 138 -16.11 -11.25 -0.89
CA LYS A 138 -15.16 -12.04 -0.09
C LYS A 138 -13.76 -11.97 -0.71
N LEU A 139 -12.76 -11.75 0.13
CA LEU A 139 -11.34 -11.88 -0.21
C LEU A 139 -10.72 -12.89 0.77
N LYS A 140 -10.17 -13.99 0.27
CA LYS A 140 -9.65 -15.09 1.11
C LYS A 140 -10.68 -15.56 2.16
N ARG A 141 -11.96 -15.72 1.75
CA ARG A 141 -13.11 -16.09 2.60
C ARG A 141 -13.54 -15.05 3.64
N LEU A 142 -12.82 -13.94 3.79
CA LEU A 142 -13.20 -12.85 4.67
C LEU A 142 -14.08 -11.84 3.93
N GLN A 143 -15.19 -11.45 4.52
CA GLN A 143 -16.14 -10.51 3.92
C GLN A 143 -15.66 -9.07 4.10
N PHE A 144 -15.71 -8.31 3.01
CA PHE A 144 -15.40 -6.88 2.95
C PHE A 144 -16.57 -6.10 2.37
N LYS A 145 -16.76 -4.88 2.84
CA LYS A 145 -17.64 -3.91 2.20
C LYS A 145 -16.84 -3.09 1.18
N VAL A 146 -17.29 -3.06 -0.06
CA VAL A 146 -16.75 -2.15 -1.07
C VAL A 146 -17.18 -0.72 -0.73
N ILE A 147 -16.23 0.18 -0.54
CA ILE A 147 -16.49 1.58 -0.17
C ILE A 147 -16.09 2.57 -1.25
N GLY A 148 -15.36 2.12 -2.26
CA GLY A 148 -14.97 2.96 -3.38
C GLY A 148 -14.39 2.17 -4.54
N VAL A 149 -14.38 2.83 -5.70
CA VAL A 149 -13.72 2.38 -6.93
C VAL A 149 -12.81 3.49 -7.40
N LEU A 150 -11.57 3.18 -7.74
CA LEU A 150 -10.60 4.16 -8.18
C LEU A 150 -10.78 4.51 -9.66
N GLU A 151 -10.39 5.74 -10.03
CA GLU A 151 -10.27 6.12 -11.43
C GLU A 151 -9.20 5.29 -12.13
N PRO A 152 -9.36 4.99 -13.43
CA PRO A 152 -8.30 4.37 -14.22
C PRO A 152 -7.04 5.24 -14.20
N LYS A 153 -5.89 4.64 -13.94
CA LYS A 153 -4.61 5.35 -13.92
C LYS A 153 -3.71 4.87 -15.04
N ALA A 154 -3.75 5.55 -16.18
CA ALA A 154 -2.86 5.29 -17.29
C ALA A 154 -1.39 5.55 -16.89
N GLY A 155 -0.49 4.62 -17.22
CA GLY A 155 0.93 4.77 -16.91
C GLY A 155 1.28 4.59 -15.43
N SER A 156 0.41 3.97 -14.65
CA SER A 156 0.74 3.58 -13.28
C SER A 156 1.97 2.68 -13.29
N VAL A 157 2.92 3.05 -12.47
CA VAL A 157 4.17 2.31 -12.30
C VAL A 157 3.94 0.94 -11.64
N PHE A 158 2.83 0.78 -10.97
CA PHE A 158 2.37 -0.51 -10.50
C PHE A 158 1.55 -1.17 -11.60
N GLU A 159 2.18 -2.06 -12.34
CA GLU A 159 1.45 -2.99 -13.20
C GLU A 159 0.36 -3.67 -12.36
N GLY A 160 -0.88 -3.60 -12.83
CA GLY A 160 -2.02 -4.20 -12.13
C GLY A 160 -2.77 -3.30 -11.15
N TYR A 161 -2.47 -1.99 -11.07
CA TYR A 161 -3.22 -1.04 -10.25
C TYR A 161 -4.75 -1.13 -10.49
N ASP A 162 -5.16 -1.12 -11.76
CA ASP A 162 -6.57 -1.17 -12.14
C ASP A 162 -7.21 -2.56 -11.88
N THR A 163 -6.40 -3.60 -11.75
CA THR A 163 -6.84 -4.98 -11.52
C THR A 163 -6.61 -5.45 -10.08
N SER A 164 -6.18 -4.57 -9.19
CA SER A 164 -5.88 -4.87 -7.79
C SER A 164 -6.96 -4.39 -6.82
N VAL A 165 -6.82 -4.85 -5.60
CA VAL A 165 -7.70 -4.51 -4.48
C VAL A 165 -6.87 -3.83 -3.40
N ILE A 166 -7.39 -2.75 -2.81
CA ILE A 166 -6.73 -2.00 -1.75
C ILE A 166 -7.55 -2.11 -0.46
N ILE A 167 -6.89 -2.50 0.62
CA ILE A 167 -7.48 -2.70 1.94
C ILE A 167 -6.63 -2.05 3.03
N PRO A 168 -7.17 -1.80 4.23
CA PRO A 168 -6.38 -1.30 5.34
C PRO A 168 -5.21 -2.23 5.69
N LEU A 169 -4.04 -1.65 5.99
CA LEU A 169 -2.82 -2.39 6.31
C LEU A 169 -3.02 -3.39 7.46
N SER A 170 -3.65 -2.95 8.52
CA SER A 170 -3.88 -3.78 9.70
C SER A 170 -4.77 -5.00 9.42
N VAL A 171 -5.72 -4.87 8.49
CA VAL A 171 -6.57 -5.98 8.04
C VAL A 171 -5.76 -6.97 7.22
N ALA A 172 -4.96 -6.48 6.26
CA ALA A 172 -4.08 -7.33 5.47
C ALA A 172 -3.12 -8.13 6.35
N GLN A 173 -2.44 -7.45 7.28
CA GLN A 173 -1.48 -8.09 8.18
C GLN A 173 -2.14 -9.08 9.14
N LYS A 174 -3.19 -8.66 9.87
CA LYS A 174 -3.73 -9.44 11.00
C LYS A 174 -4.75 -10.47 10.57
N LYS A 175 -5.58 -10.17 9.55
CA LYS A 175 -6.70 -11.04 9.18
C LYS A 175 -6.41 -11.90 7.95
N LEU A 176 -5.59 -11.43 6.99
CA LEU A 176 -5.33 -12.19 5.77
C LEU A 176 -3.99 -12.93 5.78
N LEU A 177 -2.92 -12.28 6.23
CA LEU A 177 -1.55 -12.81 6.11
C LEU A 177 -0.97 -13.37 7.42
N GLY A 178 -1.44 -12.92 8.58
CA GLY A 178 -0.91 -13.35 9.87
C GLY A 178 0.52 -12.86 10.14
N VAL A 179 0.89 -11.69 9.61
CA VAL A 179 2.25 -11.14 9.69
C VAL A 179 2.26 -9.77 10.37
N LYS A 180 3.45 -9.31 10.75
CA LYS A 180 3.65 -7.98 11.37
C LYS A 180 4.48 -7.03 10.50
N HIS A 181 5.20 -7.57 9.51
CA HIS A 181 6.06 -6.78 8.64
C HIS A 181 5.27 -6.09 7.51
N ILE A 182 5.92 -5.15 6.86
CA ILE A 182 5.50 -4.50 5.62
C ILE A 182 6.56 -4.76 4.54
N SER A 183 6.15 -4.72 3.28
CA SER A 183 7.04 -5.01 2.15
C SER A 183 7.93 -3.83 1.80
N PHE A 184 7.38 -2.63 1.84
CA PHE A 184 8.09 -1.38 1.62
C PHE A 184 7.31 -0.21 2.22
N MET A 185 8.00 0.93 2.36
CA MET A 185 7.39 2.21 2.70
C MET A 185 7.57 3.19 1.55
N ARG A 186 6.69 4.19 1.50
CA ARG A 186 6.88 5.36 0.68
C ARG A 186 6.58 6.61 1.50
N ALA A 187 7.47 7.57 1.43
CA ALA A 187 7.36 8.86 2.11
C ALA A 187 7.25 9.99 1.10
N GLN A 188 6.42 10.97 1.40
CA GLN A 188 6.37 12.26 0.72
C GLN A 188 7.13 13.29 1.55
N ILE A 189 7.99 14.06 0.87
CA ILE A 189 8.87 15.06 1.48
C ILE A 189 8.34 16.45 1.11
N SER A 190 8.45 17.39 2.06
CA SER A 190 7.93 18.76 1.94
C SER A 190 8.63 19.62 0.87
N ASP A 191 9.91 19.33 0.56
CA ASP A 191 10.71 20.12 -0.41
C ASP A 191 11.86 19.27 -0.97
N GLU A 192 12.02 19.30 -2.28
CA GLU A 192 13.09 18.58 -3.00
C GLU A 192 14.52 18.85 -2.49
N LYS A 193 14.79 20.06 -1.98
CA LYS A 193 16.11 20.41 -1.46
C LYS A 193 16.53 19.54 -0.27
N TYR A 194 15.56 18.98 0.47
CA TYR A 194 15.83 18.12 1.62
C TYR A 194 16.05 16.66 1.27
N LEU A 195 15.79 16.27 0.00
CA LEU A 195 16.09 14.92 -0.50
C LEU A 195 17.54 14.52 -0.26
N ARG A 196 18.47 15.48 -0.37
CA ARG A 196 19.92 15.23 -0.17
C ARG A 196 20.35 15.21 1.29
N GLN A 197 19.53 15.73 2.19
CA GLN A 197 19.82 15.80 3.64
C GLN A 197 19.19 14.66 4.42
N THR A 198 18.20 13.99 3.83
CA THR A 198 17.48 12.85 4.41
C THR A 198 18.15 11.52 4.07
N ILE A 199 19.20 11.54 3.26
CA ILE A 199 20.08 10.46 2.85
C ILE A 199 21.41 10.65 3.55
#